data_b2d5ce65163c8f21fcc316e540d289ef
#
_entry.id   b2d5ce65163c8f21fcc316e540d289ef
#
_cell.length_a   1.000
_cell.length_b   1.000
_cell.length_c   1.000
_cell.angle_alpha   90.00
_cell.angle_beta   90.00
_cell.angle_gamma   90.00
#
_symmetry.space_group_name_H-M   'P 1'
#
loop_
_entity.id
_entity.type
_entity.pdbx_description
1 polymer ?
#
loop_
_entity_poly.entity_id
_entity_poly.type
_entity_poly.pdbx_seq_one_letter_code
_entity_poly.pdbx_strand_id
1 'polypeptide(L)'
;MGARKFLSIALAALAASGCASGPPFIEAAQPQAIQTAQRRAQFEWNCAQATGQVLSQEMMTSPLQYTRFAPPDRAEYTVGVAGCGQRQTYLVVCTDGGGCIAVAGRPN
;
A
#
# COMPACT_ATOMS: atom_id res chain seq x y z
N MET A 1 50.17 30.74 -5.28
CA MET A 1 49.76 30.66 -5.17
C MET A 1 48.63 30.33 -5.30
N GLY A 2 48.22 30.29 -5.55
CA GLY A 2 47.17 30.04 -5.70
C GLY A 2 46.40 29.26 -5.20
N ALA A 3 46.23 28.92 -5.02
CA ALA A 3 45.65 28.09 -4.45
C ALA A 3 44.50 28.35 -4.00
N ARG A 4 44.22 28.64 -3.82
CA ARG A 4 43.27 28.83 -3.29
C ARG A 4 42.16 28.64 -3.75
N LYS A 5 41.87 28.56 -4.19
CA LYS A 5 40.85 28.48 -4.65
C LYS A 5 40.05 27.56 -4.47
N PHE A 6 39.88 27.14 -4.33
CA PHE A 6 39.13 26.19 -4.27
C PHE A 6 38.17 26.03 -3.59
N LEU A 7 37.95 26.18 -3.32
CA LEU A 7 37.11 26.01 -2.65
C LEU A 7 35.97 25.93 -2.83
N SER A 8 35.60 25.96 -2.86
CA SER A 8 34.57 25.99 -3.00
C SER A 8 33.68 25.36 -2.93
N ILE A 9 33.34 25.09 -3.07
CA ILE A 9 32.51 24.49 -3.11
C ILE A 9 31.64 23.89 -2.69
N ALA A 10 31.31 23.58 -2.70
CA ALA A 10 30.58 22.93 -2.29
C ALA A 10 29.45 22.95 -1.93
N LEU A 11 29.01 22.89 -1.74
CA LEU A 11 27.95 22.85 -1.37
C LEU A 11 26.87 22.48 -1.69
N ALA A 12 26.49 22.37 -1.76
CA ALA A 12 25.50 22.18 -2.09
C ALA A 12 24.68 21.36 -1.82
N ALA A 13 24.27 20.96 -2.26
CA ALA A 13 23.58 20.01 -2.01
C ALA A 13 22.64 19.95 -1.25
N LEU A 14 22.34 19.71 -0.96
CA LEU A 14 21.48 19.47 -0.22
C LEU A 14 20.27 19.57 -0.38
N ALA A 15 20.00 19.63 -0.45
CA ALA A 15 18.89 19.86 -0.60
C ALA A 15 17.96 19.04 -0.67
N ALA A 16 17.41 19.03 -1.16
CA ALA A 16 16.59 18.19 -1.30
C ALA A 16 15.94 17.71 -0.40
N SER A 17 15.73 17.17 -0.39
CA SER A 17 15.15 16.57 0.49
C SER A 17 14.03 16.94 0.94
N GLY A 18 13.82 17.44 1.22
CA GLY A 18 12.81 17.66 1.81
C GLY A 18 11.64 17.13 1.60
N CYS A 19 11.11 17.13 1.07
CA CYS A 19 9.96 16.69 0.92
C CYS A 19 9.47 15.61 1.19
N ALA A 20 9.72 15.07 1.27
CA ALA A 20 9.29 13.97 1.63
C ALA A 20 8.12 13.60 1.95
N SER A 21 7.34 13.59 1.47
CA SER A 21 6.21 13.07 1.93
C SER A 21 6.05 11.69 1.68
N GLY A 22 6.67 10.96 1.11
CA GLY A 22 6.46 9.58 0.91
C GLY A 22 5.32 9.31 -0.02
N PRO A 23 5.05 8.05 -0.32
CA PRO A 23 3.99 7.68 -1.25
C PRO A 23 2.62 7.91 -0.66
N PRO A 24 1.62 8.08 -1.49
CA PRO A 24 0.26 8.18 -1.00
C PRO A 24 -0.16 6.93 -0.24
N PHE A 25 -1.13 7.10 0.63
CA PHE A 25 -1.57 6.00 1.47
C PHE A 25 -1.92 4.76 0.65
N ILE A 26 -2.60 4.93 -0.47
CA ILE A 26 -3.03 3.78 -1.25
C ILE A 26 -1.85 2.98 -1.77
N GLU A 27 -0.75 3.63 -2.04
CA GLU A 27 0.44 2.90 -2.46
C GLU A 27 1.22 2.36 -1.28
N ALA A 28 1.26 3.11 -0.21
CA ALA A 28 2.00 2.68 0.96
C ALA A 28 1.36 1.45 1.62
N ALA A 29 0.05 1.33 1.56
CA ALA A 29 -0.65 0.20 2.18
C ALA A 29 -0.73 -1.02 1.28
N GLN A 30 -0.31 -0.91 0.03
CA GLN A 30 -0.45 -2.00 -0.91
C GLN A 30 0.24 -3.30 -0.46
N PRO A 31 1.48 -3.27 0.04
CA PRO A 31 2.09 -4.52 0.50
C PRO A 31 1.32 -5.18 1.62
N GLN A 32 0.77 -4.39 2.52
CA GLN A 32 0.00 -4.95 3.61
C GLN A 32 -1.32 -5.56 3.10
N ALA A 33 -1.92 -4.94 2.10
CA ALA A 33 -3.14 -5.48 1.51
C ALA A 33 -2.87 -6.83 0.87
N ILE A 34 -1.76 -6.95 0.15
CA ILE A 34 -1.39 -8.21 -0.47
C ILE A 34 -1.15 -9.28 0.59
N GLN A 35 -0.41 -8.95 1.63
CA GLN A 35 -0.15 -9.89 2.70
C GLN A 35 -1.42 -10.33 3.39
N THR A 36 -2.35 -9.41 3.59
CA THR A 36 -3.60 -9.74 4.25
C THR A 36 -4.39 -10.77 3.45
N ALA A 37 -4.48 -10.56 2.15
CA ALA A 37 -5.18 -11.52 1.29
C ALA A 37 -4.45 -12.85 1.24
N GLN A 38 -3.12 -12.81 1.14
CA GLN A 38 -2.34 -14.04 1.10
C GLN A 38 -2.52 -14.88 2.36
N ARG A 39 -2.44 -14.24 3.51
CA ARG A 39 -2.59 -14.98 4.75
C ARG A 39 -3.95 -15.63 4.84
N ARG A 40 -4.96 -14.91 4.41
CA ARG A 40 -6.30 -15.49 4.46
C ARG A 40 -6.41 -16.69 3.53
N ALA A 41 -5.90 -16.57 2.32
CA ALA A 41 -5.95 -17.67 1.38
C ALA A 41 -5.10 -18.85 1.86
N GLN A 42 -3.93 -18.55 2.40
CA GLN A 42 -3.07 -19.60 2.92
C GLN A 42 -3.76 -20.40 4.00
N PHE A 43 -4.52 -19.71 4.84
CA PHE A 43 -5.25 -20.38 5.88
C PHE A 43 -6.45 -21.15 5.32
N GLU A 44 -7.23 -20.51 4.49
CA GLU A 44 -8.45 -21.14 3.97
C GLU A 44 -8.16 -22.33 3.07
N TRP A 45 -7.08 -22.26 2.32
CA TRP A 45 -6.73 -23.32 1.38
C TRP A 45 -5.69 -24.28 1.94
N ASN A 46 -5.19 -23.99 3.12
CA ASN A 46 -4.11 -24.78 3.69
C ASN A 46 -2.95 -24.85 2.68
N CYS A 47 -2.58 -23.70 2.14
CA CYS A 47 -1.58 -23.61 1.08
C CYS A 47 -0.57 -22.51 1.42
N ALA A 48 0.60 -22.91 1.86
CA ALA A 48 1.64 -21.97 2.22
C ALA A 48 2.21 -21.22 1.02
N GLN A 49 2.02 -21.71 -0.18
CA GLN A 49 2.55 -21.08 -1.37
C GLN A 49 1.61 -20.11 -2.05
N ALA A 50 0.44 -19.86 -1.47
CA ALA A 50 -0.48 -18.93 -2.08
C ALA A 50 0.16 -17.53 -2.13
N THR A 51 0.12 -16.93 -3.31
CA THR A 51 0.68 -15.60 -3.50
C THR A 51 -0.34 -14.70 -4.17
N GLY A 52 -0.27 -13.42 -3.86
CA GLY A 52 -1.25 -12.48 -4.34
C GLY A 52 -0.65 -11.33 -5.10
N GLN A 53 -1.48 -10.70 -5.91
CA GLN A 53 -1.10 -9.47 -6.59
C GLN A 53 -2.32 -8.58 -6.69
N VAL A 54 -2.09 -7.29 -6.69
CA VAL A 54 -3.18 -6.33 -6.78
C VAL A 54 -3.66 -6.27 -8.22
N LEU A 55 -4.96 -6.47 -8.39
CA LEU A 55 -5.58 -6.38 -9.70
C LEU A 55 -6.17 -4.99 -9.92
N SER A 56 -6.65 -4.36 -8.87
CA SER A 56 -7.14 -2.99 -8.95
C SER A 56 -7.13 -2.39 -7.57
N GLN A 57 -7.13 -1.06 -7.51
CA GLN A 57 -7.13 -0.37 -6.24
C GLN A 57 -7.85 0.96 -6.41
N GLU A 58 -8.44 1.42 -5.32
CA GLU A 58 -9.29 2.59 -5.38
C GLU A 58 -9.37 3.24 -4.01
N MET A 59 -9.27 4.56 -3.98
CA MET A 59 -9.45 5.30 -2.73
C MET A 59 -10.92 5.55 -2.50
N MET A 60 -11.34 5.37 -1.26
CA MET A 60 -12.71 5.65 -0.86
C MET A 60 -12.68 6.81 0.11
N THR A 61 -13.32 7.90 -0.25
CA THR A 61 -13.39 9.04 0.64
C THR A 61 -14.81 9.20 1.13
N SER A 62 -14.93 9.59 2.38
CA SER A 62 -16.23 9.79 2.97
C SER A 62 -16.84 11.09 2.49
N PRO A 63 -18.14 11.13 2.22
CA PRO A 63 -18.78 12.40 1.94
C PRO A 63 -18.73 13.35 3.11
N LEU A 64 -18.36 12.89 4.29
CA LEU A 64 -18.24 13.75 5.46
C LEU A 64 -16.84 14.25 5.67
N GLN A 65 -15.98 14.13 4.67
CA GLN A 65 -14.55 14.40 4.88
C GLN A 65 -14.25 15.82 5.32
N TYR A 66 -15.15 16.75 5.14
CA TYR A 66 -14.90 18.12 5.56
C TYR A 66 -15.53 18.44 6.91
N THR A 67 -15.98 17.44 7.65
CA THR A 67 -16.52 17.67 8.97
C THR A 67 -15.63 17.02 10.00
N ARG A 68 -15.84 17.38 11.25
CA ARG A 68 -15.05 16.75 12.30
C ARG A 68 -15.45 15.30 12.54
N PHE A 69 -16.50 14.84 11.92
CA PHE A 69 -16.93 13.47 12.10
C PHE A 69 -16.54 12.58 10.95
N ALA A 70 -15.70 13.06 10.06
CA ALA A 70 -15.30 12.26 8.92
C ALA A 70 -14.50 11.04 9.38
N PRO A 71 -14.83 9.85 8.88
CA PRO A 71 -13.99 8.69 9.17
C PRO A 71 -12.68 8.81 8.39
N PRO A 72 -11.66 8.08 8.80
CA PRO A 72 -10.41 8.10 8.06
C PRO A 72 -10.60 7.57 6.64
N ASP A 73 -9.74 8.00 5.75
CA ASP A 73 -9.75 7.51 4.38
C ASP A 73 -9.45 6.02 4.36
N ARG A 74 -9.98 5.37 3.37
CA ARG A 74 -9.70 3.95 3.18
C ARG A 74 -9.37 3.68 1.75
N ALA A 75 -8.62 2.62 1.55
CA ALA A 75 -8.28 2.15 0.22
C ALA A 75 -8.84 0.75 0.05
N GLU A 76 -9.41 0.49 -1.09
CA GLU A 76 -9.90 -0.84 -1.43
C GLU A 76 -9.01 -1.44 -2.49
N TYR A 77 -8.63 -2.68 -2.28
CA TYR A 77 -7.79 -3.40 -3.24
C TYR A 77 -8.49 -4.68 -3.62
N THR A 78 -8.48 -4.97 -4.91
CA THR A 78 -8.88 -6.27 -5.38
C THR A 78 -7.61 -7.07 -5.59
N VAL A 79 -7.44 -8.09 -4.79
CA VAL A 79 -6.20 -8.88 -4.80
C VAL A 79 -6.51 -10.27 -5.31
N GLY A 80 -5.84 -10.65 -6.37
CA GLY A 80 -5.96 -12.01 -6.87
C GLY A 80 -4.93 -12.88 -6.20
N VAL A 81 -5.34 -14.01 -5.66
CA VAL A 81 -4.45 -14.93 -4.98
C VAL A 81 -4.53 -16.28 -5.68
N ALA A 82 -3.38 -16.87 -5.91
CA ALA A 82 -3.30 -18.17 -6.57
C ALA A 82 -2.29 -19.05 -5.85
N GLY A 83 -2.56 -20.33 -5.83
CA GLY A 83 -1.62 -21.29 -5.26
C GLY A 83 -2.30 -22.64 -5.08
N CYS A 84 -1.51 -23.69 -5.07
CA CYS A 84 -2.00 -25.06 -4.84
C CYS A 84 -3.17 -25.41 -5.73
N GLY A 85 -3.13 -24.96 -6.97
CA GLY A 85 -4.19 -25.28 -7.92
C GLY A 85 -5.48 -24.50 -7.74
N GLN A 86 -5.48 -23.54 -6.85
CA GLN A 86 -6.66 -22.71 -6.61
C GLN A 86 -6.37 -21.27 -6.90
N ARG A 87 -7.43 -20.51 -7.09
CA ARG A 87 -7.31 -19.10 -7.38
C ARG A 87 -8.59 -18.41 -6.93
N GLN A 88 -8.45 -17.25 -6.34
CA GLN A 88 -9.60 -16.51 -5.85
C GLN A 88 -9.25 -15.05 -5.73
N THR A 89 -10.27 -14.23 -5.81
CA THR A 89 -10.11 -12.79 -5.63
C THR A 89 -10.58 -12.41 -4.25
N TYR A 90 -9.81 -11.56 -3.60
CA TYR A 90 -10.18 -11.02 -2.29
C TYR A 90 -10.32 -9.52 -2.40
N LEU A 91 -11.29 -9.00 -1.69
CA LEU A 91 -11.43 -7.56 -1.53
C LEU A 91 -10.79 -7.19 -0.20
N VAL A 92 -9.79 -6.33 -0.24
CA VAL A 92 -9.07 -5.92 0.95
C VAL A 92 -9.32 -4.45 1.18
N VAL A 93 -9.75 -4.10 2.37
CA VAL A 93 -9.98 -2.71 2.73
C VAL A 93 -8.97 -2.34 3.79
N CYS A 94 -8.19 -1.30 3.51
CA CYS A 94 -7.20 -0.78 4.45
C CYS A 94 -7.60 0.61 4.87
N THR A 95 -7.53 0.88 6.16
CA THR A 95 -7.89 2.16 6.72
C THR A 95 -6.62 2.90 7.12
N ASP A 96 -6.56 4.18 6.82
CA ASP A 96 -5.41 4.98 7.21
C ASP A 96 -5.30 4.99 8.74
N GLY A 97 -4.18 4.51 9.24
CA GLY A 97 -4.00 4.41 10.69
C GLY A 97 -4.61 3.17 11.31
N GLY A 98 -5.33 2.41 10.54
CA GLY A 98 -5.92 1.18 11.05
C GLY A 98 -5.19 -0.01 10.51
N GLY A 99 -5.75 -0.90 9.93
CA GLY A 99 -5.14 -2.06 9.33
C GLY A 99 -5.90 -2.44 8.10
N CYS A 100 -5.70 -3.65 7.66
CA CYS A 100 -6.38 -4.16 6.48
C CYS A 100 -7.21 -5.36 6.85
N ILE A 101 -8.36 -5.49 6.21
CA ILE A 101 -9.22 -6.65 6.35
C ILE A 101 -9.49 -7.21 4.97
N ALA A 102 -9.46 -8.52 4.86
CA ALA A 102 -9.76 -9.16 3.60
C ALA A 102 -11.07 -9.91 3.70
N VAL A 103 -11.90 -9.79 2.68
CA VAL A 103 -13.09 -10.60 2.58
C VAL A 103 -13.02 -11.35 1.27
N ALA A 104 -13.59 -12.53 1.23
CA ALA A 104 -13.55 -13.32 0.03
C ALA A 104 -14.36 -12.62 -1.05
N GLY A 105 -13.75 -12.49 -2.19
CA GLY A 105 -14.44 -11.93 -3.31
C GLY A 105 -15.07 -13.03 -4.12
N ARG A 106 -15.29 -12.74 -5.38
CA ARG A 106 -15.88 -13.75 -6.23
C ARG A 106 -14.85 -14.74 -6.66
N PRO A 107 -15.19 -15.99 -6.68
CA PRO A 107 -14.25 -16.97 -7.22
C PRO A 107 -14.02 -16.71 -8.71
N ASN A 108 -12.85 -17.00 -9.16
CA ASN A 108 -12.49 -16.81 -10.55
C ASN A 108 -12.67 -18.07 -11.36
#